data_753859bbbb720befd507e75c48ec9315
#
_entry.id   753859bbbb720befd507e75c48ec9315
#
_cell.length_a   1.000
_cell.length_b   1.000
_cell.length_c   1.000
_cell.angle_alpha   90.00
_cell.angle_beta   90.00
_cell.angle_gamma   90.00
#
_symmetry.space_group_name_H-M   'P 1'
#
loop_
_entity.id
_entity.type
_entity.pdbx_description
1 polymer ?
#
loop_
_entity_poly.entity_id
_entity_poly.type
_entity_poly.pdbx_seq_one_letter_code
_entity_poly.pdbx_strand_id
1 'polypeptide(L)'
;MKPCNRKSIWHRRLLLFVGALFATVEARAQNAVIDWNKTAVSTIIKTVNSGGVTPTAGMTGIYLAYVNLTIFDTLNAVHPGFQPYGGIQPYAAADSSEAAAVATAAHDVLVNYFPAASVSLDATYTNYLGNLHDSTEAKNDGITVGRAVAAALIAQRMGDGVNGVCAYAQGSGPGMYQPTPCAYSYGSGPGVYEKTPPAFLPAQTPWIASMTPFTMTSASQFRPDEGPTPLDSEDWIEDYNRTKLWGSLANSPRTEEQTTIGLFWTPNPGPPFTSMLQNLVSTFGLDPLQTARLYAMVFTGDSDAFIGCMDAKYHYSFWRPVTAIRVGGGNPDLIADPNWTPLAITPNHPEYPAAHGCATGAVSAIVAGYFGTSDVPLSVTATYAVPAALGGGSVTATRTCASTKDLLLEVEAARIYGGMHYHHSIVQGALLGKKVARQLRREFFQPLGSSETEDPEDDNGDFR
;
A
#
# COMPACT_ATOMS: atom_id res chain seq x y z
N MET A 1 -22.15 66.82 -32.08
CA MET A 1 -21.95 67.95 -31.14
C MET A 1 -20.89 67.55 -30.13
N LYS A 2 -19.97 68.43 -29.87
CA LYS A 2 -18.69 68.29 -29.18
C LYS A 2 -18.79 68.07 -27.67
N PRO A 3 -17.69 67.80 -27.02
CA PRO A 3 -17.52 66.99 -25.75
C PRO A 3 -17.42 67.90 -24.54
N CYS A 4 -17.47 67.36 -23.38
CA CYS A 4 -16.97 68.07 -22.21
C CYS A 4 -16.02 67.21 -21.40
N ASN A 5 -14.81 67.66 -21.39
CA ASN A 5 -13.64 67.21 -20.67
C ASN A 5 -13.68 67.79 -19.26
N ARG A 6 -13.45 66.98 -18.21
CA ARG A 6 -12.84 67.56 -16.98
C ARG A 6 -11.91 66.53 -16.31
N LYS A 7 -10.63 66.85 -16.43
CA LYS A 7 -9.53 66.31 -15.62
C LYS A 7 -9.69 66.80 -14.18
N SER A 8 -9.51 65.89 -13.25
CA SER A 8 -9.20 66.22 -11.86
C SER A 8 -7.99 65.41 -11.42
N ILE A 9 -6.93 66.13 -11.23
CA ILE A 9 -5.62 65.72 -10.76
C ILE A 9 -5.71 65.59 -9.24
N TRP A 10 -5.49 64.41 -8.71
CA TRP A 10 -5.14 64.25 -7.31
C TRP A 10 -3.79 63.55 -7.19
N HIS A 11 -2.78 64.35 -6.86
CA HIS A 11 -1.48 63.88 -6.41
C HIS A 11 -1.65 63.25 -5.02
N ARG A 12 -1.46 61.96 -4.91
CA ARG A 12 -1.13 61.34 -3.65
C ARG A 12 0.26 60.70 -3.72
N ARG A 13 1.10 61.24 -2.85
CA ARG A 13 2.48 60.84 -2.60
C ARG A 13 2.52 59.34 -2.31
N LEU A 14 3.20 58.59 -3.14
CA LEU A 14 3.52 57.16 -2.92
C LEU A 14 4.73 57.11 -2.00
N LEU A 15 4.52 56.88 -0.72
CA LEU A 15 5.57 56.49 0.21
C LEU A 15 5.92 55.02 -0.08
N LEU A 16 7.07 54.81 -0.67
CA LEU A 16 7.71 53.52 -0.83
C LEU A 16 8.13 53.02 0.56
N PHE A 17 7.32 52.16 1.18
CA PHE A 17 7.76 51.30 2.25
C PHE A 17 8.41 50.07 1.59
N VAL A 18 9.73 50.07 1.51
CA VAL A 18 10.51 48.87 1.27
C VAL A 18 10.50 48.07 2.57
N GLY A 19 9.43 47.34 2.77
CA GLY A 19 9.40 46.28 3.77
C GLY A 19 10.21 45.11 3.23
N ALA A 20 11.43 44.91 3.73
CA ALA A 20 12.16 43.66 3.54
C ALA A 20 11.36 42.56 4.21
N LEU A 21 10.62 41.80 3.39
CA LEU A 21 10.04 40.51 3.81
C LEU A 21 11.21 39.57 4.01
N PHE A 22 11.77 39.52 5.19
CA PHE A 22 12.49 38.30 5.63
C PHE A 22 11.47 37.19 5.68
N ALA A 23 11.32 36.47 4.59
CA ALA A 23 10.77 35.13 4.62
C ALA A 23 11.74 34.32 5.47
N THR A 24 11.48 34.21 6.76
CA THR A 24 12.00 33.11 7.56
C THR A 24 11.49 31.87 6.91
N VAL A 25 12.36 31.17 6.18
CA VAL A 25 12.17 29.77 5.86
C VAL A 25 12.23 29.09 7.24
N GLU A 26 11.07 28.98 7.89
CA GLU A 26 10.94 28.05 9.00
C GLU A 26 11.35 26.70 8.39
N ALA A 27 12.52 26.20 8.80
CA ALA A 27 12.91 24.85 8.55
C ALA A 27 11.73 24.00 9.09
N ARG A 28 10.93 23.43 8.16
CA ARG A 28 9.82 22.55 8.53
C ARG A 28 10.39 21.56 9.53
N ALA A 29 9.85 21.53 10.74
CA ALA A 29 10.25 20.59 11.77
C ALA A 29 10.23 19.20 11.12
N GLN A 30 11.35 18.49 11.22
CA GLN A 30 11.53 17.17 10.64
C GLN A 30 10.42 16.27 11.19
N ASN A 31 9.53 15.74 10.32
CA ASN A 31 8.45 14.90 10.77
C ASN A 31 9.00 13.49 11.06
N ALA A 32 9.21 13.18 12.32
CA ALA A 32 9.77 11.92 12.79
C ALA A 32 9.02 10.69 12.23
N VAL A 33 7.71 10.79 12.04
CA VAL A 33 6.89 9.72 11.46
C VAL A 33 7.34 9.40 10.03
N ILE A 34 7.54 10.43 9.21
CA ILE A 34 8.02 10.26 7.82
C ILE A 34 9.43 9.66 7.79
N ASP A 35 10.33 10.12 8.64
CA ASP A 35 11.73 9.66 8.64
C ASP A 35 11.83 8.20 9.07
N TRP A 36 11.13 7.82 10.12
CA TRP A 36 11.15 6.45 10.59
C TRP A 36 10.33 5.50 9.71
N ASN A 37 9.29 5.99 9.04
CA ASN A 37 8.64 5.20 7.99
C ASN A 37 9.58 4.93 6.80
N LYS A 38 10.38 5.93 6.35
CA LYS A 38 11.41 5.71 5.33
C LYS A 38 12.46 4.68 5.77
N THR A 39 12.88 4.77 7.03
CA THR A 39 13.80 3.81 7.64
C THR A 39 13.18 2.40 7.62
N ALA A 40 11.91 2.27 8.00
CA ALA A 40 11.18 1.02 7.96
C ALA A 40 11.11 0.43 6.54
N VAL A 41 10.66 1.20 5.55
CA VAL A 41 10.61 0.77 4.14
C VAL A 41 11.99 0.30 3.67
N SER A 42 13.04 1.09 3.94
CA SER A 42 14.41 0.74 3.55
C SER A 42 14.89 -0.55 4.20
N THR A 43 14.61 -0.75 5.50
CA THR A 43 15.01 -1.95 6.25
C THR A 43 14.29 -3.18 5.73
N ILE A 44 12.97 -3.09 5.56
CA ILE A 44 12.13 -4.18 5.06
C ILE A 44 12.63 -4.61 3.68
N ILE A 45 12.80 -3.69 2.74
CA ILE A 45 13.21 -4.01 1.37
C ILE A 45 14.63 -4.57 1.31
N LYS A 46 15.56 -4.04 2.09
CA LYS A 46 16.94 -4.55 2.11
C LYS A 46 17.05 -5.95 2.68
N THR A 47 16.33 -6.23 3.75
CA THR A 47 16.32 -7.56 4.39
C THR A 47 15.76 -8.60 3.47
N VAL A 48 14.72 -8.25 2.72
CA VAL A 48 14.12 -9.02 1.65
C VAL A 48 15.14 -9.47 0.61
N ASN A 49 15.93 -8.51 0.14
CA ASN A 49 16.87 -8.75 -0.95
C ASN A 49 18.10 -9.55 -0.52
N SER A 50 18.40 -9.65 0.77
CA SER A 50 19.65 -10.24 1.27
C SER A 50 19.55 -11.68 1.79
N GLY A 51 18.38 -12.22 2.01
CA GLY A 51 18.24 -13.46 2.80
C GLY A 51 17.51 -14.65 2.16
N GLY A 52 17.16 -14.63 0.89
CA GLY A 52 16.55 -15.81 0.22
C GLY A 52 15.09 -16.09 0.58
N VAL A 53 14.50 -15.36 1.51
CA VAL A 53 13.06 -15.28 1.71
C VAL A 53 12.62 -13.94 1.14
N THR A 54 12.13 -13.95 -0.06
CA THR A 54 11.61 -12.75 -0.71
C THR A 54 10.31 -12.38 -0.01
N PRO A 55 10.21 -11.25 0.75
CA PRO A 55 8.89 -10.76 1.07
C PRO A 55 8.16 -10.49 -0.22
N THR A 56 6.99 -11.01 -0.28
CA THR A 56 6.06 -10.70 -1.36
C THR A 56 5.58 -9.27 -1.20
N ALA A 57 4.96 -8.75 -2.23
CA ALA A 57 4.42 -7.41 -2.24
C ALA A 57 3.61 -7.07 -0.98
N GLY A 58 2.76 -7.99 -0.50
CA GLY A 58 1.92 -7.77 0.68
C GLY A 58 2.63 -7.82 2.02
N MET A 59 3.74 -8.52 2.14
CA MET A 59 4.49 -8.59 3.41
C MET A 59 5.04 -7.23 3.83
N THR A 60 5.40 -6.38 2.88
CA THR A 60 5.88 -5.02 3.21
C THR A 60 4.79 -4.22 3.94
N GLY A 61 3.53 -4.31 3.49
CA GLY A 61 2.39 -3.69 4.16
C GLY A 61 2.25 -4.17 5.60
N ILE A 62 2.31 -5.49 5.84
CA ILE A 62 2.19 -6.08 7.18
C ILE A 62 3.25 -5.54 8.15
N TYR A 63 4.50 -5.49 7.74
CA TYR A 63 5.56 -4.92 8.59
C TYR A 63 5.41 -3.42 8.79
N LEU A 64 4.95 -2.70 7.77
CA LEU A 64 4.64 -1.27 7.90
C LEU A 64 3.45 -1.03 8.83
N ALA A 65 2.47 -1.94 8.89
CA ALA A 65 1.38 -1.85 9.86
C ALA A 65 1.90 -1.94 11.30
N TYR A 66 2.76 -2.91 11.62
CA TYR A 66 3.36 -2.99 12.97
C TYR A 66 4.06 -1.70 13.36
N VAL A 67 4.93 -1.17 12.46
CA VAL A 67 5.68 0.06 12.73
C VAL A 67 4.75 1.26 12.91
N ASN A 68 3.79 1.45 12.01
CA ASN A 68 2.95 2.65 12.02
C ASN A 68 1.87 2.62 13.12
N LEU A 69 1.37 1.45 13.48
CA LEU A 69 0.51 1.28 14.65
C LEU A 69 1.25 1.68 15.95
N THR A 70 2.50 1.22 16.09
CA THR A 70 3.32 1.57 17.26
C THR A 70 3.61 3.07 17.31
N ILE A 71 3.96 3.67 16.17
CA ILE A 71 4.20 5.13 16.08
C ILE A 71 2.93 5.91 16.45
N PHE A 72 1.77 5.49 15.93
CA PHE A 72 0.50 6.13 16.21
C PHE A 72 0.16 6.06 17.70
N ASP A 73 0.16 4.87 18.31
CA ASP A 73 -0.14 4.71 19.72
C ASP A 73 0.85 5.46 20.61
N THR A 74 2.12 5.56 20.19
CA THR A 74 3.14 6.33 20.90
C THR A 74 2.83 7.83 20.90
N LEU A 75 2.54 8.42 19.75
CA LEU A 75 2.18 9.84 19.65
C LEU A 75 0.84 10.12 20.32
N ASN A 76 -0.12 9.20 20.21
CA ASN A 76 -1.41 9.31 20.87
C ASN A 76 -1.30 9.18 22.41
N ALA A 77 -0.26 8.50 22.94
CA ALA A 77 0.04 8.50 24.36
C ALA A 77 0.62 9.84 24.83
N VAL A 78 1.45 10.50 24.01
CA VAL A 78 2.00 11.84 24.31
C VAL A 78 0.92 12.92 24.17
N HIS A 79 0.10 12.83 23.14
CA HIS A 79 -0.99 13.77 22.84
C HIS A 79 -2.31 13.01 22.64
N PRO A 80 -3.02 12.66 23.71
CA PRO A 80 -4.26 11.90 23.61
C PRO A 80 -5.32 12.62 22.75
N GLY A 81 -5.71 12.01 21.65
CA GLY A 81 -6.74 12.56 20.75
C GLY A 81 -7.64 11.50 20.14
N PHE A 82 -7.20 10.25 20.15
CA PHE A 82 -7.89 9.13 19.49
C PHE A 82 -7.89 7.87 20.36
N GLN A 83 -8.74 6.93 20.02
CA GLN A 83 -8.72 5.59 20.61
C GLN A 83 -7.41 4.89 20.20
N PRO A 84 -6.59 4.39 21.15
CA PRO A 84 -5.37 3.66 20.84
C PRO A 84 -5.70 2.29 20.26
N TYR A 85 -4.89 1.85 19.30
CA TYR A 85 -5.05 0.52 18.73
C TYR A 85 -4.71 -0.60 19.72
N GLY A 86 -3.57 -0.47 20.43
CA GLY A 86 -3.09 -1.48 21.36
C GLY A 86 -3.78 -1.48 22.74
N GLY A 87 -4.71 -0.57 22.98
CA GLY A 87 -5.40 -0.44 24.27
C GLY A 87 -4.53 -0.01 25.42
N ILE A 88 -3.25 0.28 25.21
CA ILE A 88 -2.28 0.70 26.22
C ILE A 88 -1.95 2.18 26.01
N GLN A 89 -2.14 2.96 27.05
CA GLN A 89 -1.70 4.36 27.11
C GLN A 89 -0.75 4.52 28.30
N PRO A 90 0.57 4.34 28.08
CA PRO A 90 1.53 4.63 29.13
C PRO A 90 1.47 6.12 29.50
N TYR A 91 1.80 6.42 30.73
CA TYR A 91 1.95 7.82 31.13
C TYR A 91 3.06 8.47 30.32
N ALA A 92 2.77 9.61 29.71
CA ALA A 92 3.72 10.47 29.04
C ALA A 92 3.76 11.83 29.78
N ALA A 93 4.94 12.35 30.04
CA ALA A 93 5.08 13.72 30.52
C ALA A 93 4.73 14.70 29.38
N ALA A 94 4.12 15.83 29.73
CA ALA A 94 3.62 16.78 28.73
C ALA A 94 4.71 17.40 27.83
N ASP A 95 5.96 17.36 28.28
CA ASP A 95 7.16 17.84 27.56
C ASP A 95 8.03 16.72 26.96
N SER A 96 7.50 15.49 26.92
CA SER A 96 8.20 14.36 26.28
C SER A 96 8.54 14.66 24.83
N SER A 97 9.77 14.34 24.42
CA SER A 97 10.19 14.48 23.01
C SER A 97 9.42 13.51 22.10
N GLU A 98 8.50 14.05 21.28
CA GLU A 98 7.77 13.28 20.27
C GLU A 98 8.72 12.54 19.31
N ALA A 99 9.77 13.24 18.89
CA ALA A 99 10.73 12.67 17.94
C ALA A 99 11.53 11.51 18.54
N ALA A 100 11.91 11.60 19.82
CA ALA A 100 12.56 10.51 20.54
C ALA A 100 11.60 9.33 20.77
N ALA A 101 10.34 9.62 21.09
CA ALA A 101 9.31 8.60 21.29
C ALA A 101 9.05 7.80 20.00
N VAL A 102 8.80 8.50 18.88
CA VAL A 102 8.60 7.89 17.55
C VAL A 102 9.82 7.07 17.13
N ALA A 103 11.03 7.64 17.29
CA ALA A 103 12.27 6.95 16.93
C ALA A 103 12.42 5.65 17.70
N THR A 104 12.16 5.67 19.01
CA THR A 104 12.28 4.48 19.88
C THR A 104 11.24 3.43 19.50
N ALA A 105 10.00 3.84 19.33
CA ALA A 105 8.89 2.95 18.97
C ALA A 105 9.17 2.20 17.65
N ALA A 106 9.55 2.93 16.62
CA ALA A 106 9.87 2.35 15.32
C ALA A 106 11.13 1.46 15.37
N HIS A 107 12.19 1.93 16.05
CA HIS A 107 13.42 1.18 16.22
C HIS A 107 13.18 -0.18 16.87
N ASP A 108 12.52 -0.20 18.02
CA ASP A 108 12.34 -1.43 18.81
C ASP A 108 11.48 -2.46 18.05
N VAL A 109 10.43 -2.03 17.33
CA VAL A 109 9.64 -2.90 16.46
C VAL A 109 10.47 -3.43 15.29
N LEU A 110 11.26 -2.56 14.63
CA LEU A 110 12.10 -2.99 13.51
C LEU A 110 13.17 -4.00 13.95
N VAL A 111 13.82 -3.79 15.09
CA VAL A 111 14.80 -4.72 15.64
C VAL A 111 14.16 -6.06 15.98
N ASN A 112 12.95 -6.05 16.54
CA ASN A 112 12.23 -7.29 16.85
C ASN A 112 11.95 -8.15 15.61
N TYR A 113 11.45 -7.53 14.53
CA TYR A 113 11.10 -8.27 13.32
C TYR A 113 12.28 -8.48 12.36
N PHE A 114 13.32 -7.65 12.44
CA PHE A 114 14.50 -7.67 11.58
C PHE A 114 15.81 -7.68 12.39
N PRO A 115 16.04 -8.69 13.24
CA PRO A 115 17.20 -8.72 14.13
C PRO A 115 18.55 -8.70 13.38
N ALA A 116 18.59 -9.19 12.14
CA ALA A 116 19.79 -9.12 11.30
C ALA A 116 20.15 -7.68 10.89
N ALA A 117 19.22 -6.75 10.96
CA ALA A 117 19.45 -5.33 10.68
C ALA A 117 19.77 -4.51 11.95
N SER A 118 19.81 -5.11 13.15
CA SER A 118 19.95 -4.40 14.42
C SER A 118 21.12 -3.43 14.45
N VAL A 119 22.31 -3.85 14.03
CA VAL A 119 23.52 -2.99 14.03
C VAL A 119 23.31 -1.69 13.23
N SER A 120 22.66 -1.79 12.07
CA SER A 120 22.39 -0.60 11.25
C SER A 120 21.24 0.25 11.80
N LEU A 121 20.25 -0.38 12.41
CA LEU A 121 19.15 0.29 13.08
C LEU A 121 19.61 1.03 14.34
N ASP A 122 20.46 0.39 15.18
CA ASP A 122 21.04 1.01 16.37
C ASP A 122 21.88 2.24 16.02
N ALA A 123 22.68 2.16 14.95
CA ALA A 123 23.46 3.30 14.47
C ALA A 123 22.55 4.44 13.97
N THR A 124 21.50 4.13 13.22
CA THR A 124 20.53 5.12 12.74
C THR A 124 19.81 5.77 13.93
N TYR A 125 19.38 4.98 14.88
CA TYR A 125 18.68 5.44 16.10
C TYR A 125 19.56 6.35 16.95
N THR A 126 20.80 5.93 17.23
CA THR A 126 21.76 6.72 18.01
C THR A 126 22.05 8.06 17.35
N ASN A 127 22.29 8.07 16.04
CA ASN A 127 22.50 9.30 15.29
C ASN A 127 21.27 10.20 15.30
N TYR A 128 20.07 9.63 15.14
CA TYR A 128 18.83 10.39 15.17
C TYR A 128 18.63 11.09 16.50
N LEU A 129 18.74 10.36 17.63
CA LEU A 129 18.63 10.94 18.98
C LEU A 129 19.72 11.98 19.27
N GLY A 130 20.94 11.75 18.77
CA GLY A 130 22.06 12.69 18.94
C GLY A 130 21.83 14.03 18.26
N ASN A 131 21.05 14.06 17.18
CA ASN A 131 20.72 15.27 16.41
C ASN A 131 19.47 16.00 16.90
N LEU A 132 18.69 15.44 17.83
CA LEU A 132 17.56 16.12 18.44
C LEU A 132 18.04 17.21 19.41
N HIS A 133 17.38 18.36 19.34
CA HIS A 133 17.70 19.52 20.17
C HIS A 133 16.92 19.56 21.50
N ASP A 134 16.03 18.58 21.74
CA ASP A 134 15.25 18.46 22.97
C ASP A 134 16.18 18.27 24.19
N SER A 135 15.71 18.62 25.37
CA SER A 135 16.43 18.38 26.63
C SER A 135 16.67 16.88 26.84
N THR A 136 17.69 16.53 27.60
CA THR A 136 17.97 15.14 27.95
C THR A 136 16.79 14.48 28.66
N GLU A 137 16.10 15.22 29.53
CA GLU A 137 14.92 14.76 30.24
C GLU A 137 13.77 14.45 29.29
N ALA A 138 13.40 15.41 28.43
CA ALA A 138 12.36 15.22 27.42
C ALA A 138 12.65 14.03 26.50
N LYS A 139 13.93 13.86 26.07
CA LYS A 139 14.32 12.68 25.28
C LYS A 139 14.15 11.38 26.04
N ASN A 140 14.55 11.31 27.33
CA ASN A 140 14.42 10.11 28.14
C ASN A 140 12.96 9.74 28.38
N ASP A 141 12.10 10.73 28.59
CA ASP A 141 10.65 10.52 28.73
C ASP A 141 10.06 9.98 27.44
N GLY A 142 10.38 10.58 26.29
CA GLY A 142 9.98 10.08 24.98
C GLY A 142 10.44 8.64 24.70
N ILE A 143 11.71 8.33 25.02
CA ILE A 143 12.26 6.98 24.91
C ILE A 143 11.47 6.00 25.77
N THR A 144 11.12 6.38 26.99
CA THR A 144 10.36 5.53 27.92
C THR A 144 8.97 5.19 27.36
N VAL A 145 8.26 6.19 26.85
CA VAL A 145 6.95 6.00 26.23
C VAL A 145 7.03 5.12 24.99
N GLY A 146 7.95 5.45 24.05
CA GLY A 146 8.10 4.69 22.80
C GLY A 146 8.43 3.22 23.06
N ARG A 147 9.30 2.92 24.01
CA ARG A 147 9.66 1.56 24.42
C ARG A 147 8.49 0.79 25.01
N ALA A 148 7.71 1.44 25.89
CA ALA A 148 6.56 0.81 26.51
C ALA A 148 5.49 0.42 25.47
N VAL A 149 5.20 1.32 24.51
CA VAL A 149 4.23 1.06 23.43
C VAL A 149 4.74 -0.03 22.50
N ALA A 150 6.02 0.01 22.09
CA ALA A 150 6.61 -1.02 21.25
C ALA A 150 6.54 -2.40 21.89
N ALA A 151 6.92 -2.51 23.17
CA ALA A 151 6.84 -3.78 23.91
C ALA A 151 5.40 -4.32 23.97
N ALA A 152 4.43 -3.46 24.16
CA ALA A 152 3.03 -3.82 24.23
C ALA A 152 2.50 -4.34 22.88
N LEU A 153 2.78 -3.64 21.77
CA LEU A 153 2.36 -4.10 20.45
C LEU A 153 3.05 -5.42 20.07
N ILE A 154 4.35 -5.57 20.32
CA ILE A 154 5.07 -6.81 20.07
C ILE A 154 4.44 -7.97 20.85
N ALA A 155 4.09 -7.75 22.13
CA ALA A 155 3.42 -8.76 22.93
C ALA A 155 2.02 -9.12 22.41
N GLN A 156 1.24 -8.11 22.01
CA GLN A 156 -0.11 -8.28 21.45
C GLN A 156 -0.09 -9.08 20.15
N ARG A 157 0.93 -8.87 19.32
CA ARG A 157 1.07 -9.52 18.01
C ARG A 157 1.90 -10.81 18.05
N MET A 158 2.33 -11.24 19.23
CA MET A 158 3.08 -12.48 19.39
C MET A 158 2.22 -13.67 18.98
N GLY A 159 2.72 -14.45 18.01
CA GLY A 159 2.02 -15.64 17.52
C GLY A 159 0.85 -15.35 16.58
N ASP A 160 0.76 -14.17 16.00
CA ASP A 160 -0.27 -13.78 15.02
C ASP A 160 -0.17 -14.48 13.66
N GLY A 161 0.84 -15.32 13.48
CA GLY A 161 1.03 -16.12 12.27
C GLY A 161 1.99 -15.51 11.25
N VAL A 162 2.60 -14.34 11.53
CA VAL A 162 3.61 -13.77 10.65
C VAL A 162 4.81 -14.72 10.50
N ASN A 163 5.26 -14.94 9.25
CA ASN A 163 6.29 -15.92 8.89
C ASN A 163 5.96 -17.38 9.28
N GLY A 164 4.67 -17.69 9.42
CA GLY A 164 4.21 -19.05 9.69
C GLY A 164 4.53 -20.01 8.55
N VAL A 165 4.36 -21.30 8.82
CA VAL A 165 4.48 -22.36 7.83
C VAL A 165 3.08 -22.89 7.53
N CYS A 166 2.70 -22.87 6.26
CA CYS A 166 1.44 -23.45 5.80
C CYS A 166 1.69 -24.27 4.53
N ALA A 167 1.24 -25.51 4.53
CA ALA A 167 1.27 -26.34 3.34
C ALA A 167 0.08 -25.97 2.44
N TYR A 168 0.35 -25.71 1.17
CA TYR A 168 -0.67 -25.55 0.16
C TYR A 168 -0.76 -26.79 -0.73
N ALA A 169 -1.93 -27.40 -0.78
CA ALA A 169 -2.21 -28.50 -1.68
C ALA A 169 -2.70 -27.96 -3.02
N GLN A 170 -1.88 -28.13 -4.06
CA GLN A 170 -2.21 -27.68 -5.41
C GLN A 170 -3.34 -28.54 -6.00
N GLY A 171 -4.37 -27.90 -6.53
CA GLY A 171 -5.40 -28.56 -7.33
C GLY A 171 -4.92 -28.93 -8.75
N SER A 172 -5.78 -29.59 -9.48
CA SER A 172 -5.52 -29.98 -10.88
C SER A 172 -6.77 -29.78 -11.75
N GLY A 173 -6.55 -29.58 -13.06
CA GLY A 173 -7.61 -29.41 -14.04
C GLY A 173 -7.96 -27.95 -14.33
N PRO A 174 -8.96 -27.74 -15.24
CA PRO A 174 -9.41 -26.39 -15.61
C PRO A 174 -9.89 -25.58 -14.39
N GLY A 175 -9.59 -24.29 -14.37
CA GLY A 175 -9.92 -23.39 -13.29
C GLY A 175 -8.96 -23.43 -12.10
N MET A 176 -8.17 -24.50 -11.91
CA MET A 176 -7.32 -24.64 -10.75
C MET A 176 -5.95 -23.98 -10.96
N TYR A 177 -5.48 -23.26 -9.93
CA TYR A 177 -4.17 -22.64 -9.92
C TYR A 177 -3.06 -23.64 -10.19
N GLN A 178 -2.19 -23.28 -11.10
CA GLN A 178 -0.94 -23.98 -11.40
C GLN A 178 0.23 -23.05 -11.11
N PRO A 179 1.39 -23.58 -10.70
CA PRO A 179 2.60 -22.79 -10.57
C PRO A 179 2.84 -21.99 -11.85
N THR A 180 3.08 -20.70 -11.70
CA THR A 180 3.30 -19.82 -12.83
C THR A 180 4.75 -19.87 -13.26
N PRO A 181 5.05 -19.78 -14.58
CA PRO A 181 6.41 -19.63 -15.03
C PRO A 181 6.93 -18.31 -14.50
N CYS A 182 7.87 -18.38 -13.58
CA CYS A 182 8.45 -17.21 -12.96
C CYS A 182 9.94 -17.14 -13.28
N ALA A 183 10.33 -16.12 -13.99
CA ALA A 183 11.72 -15.75 -14.14
C ALA A 183 12.02 -14.56 -13.22
N TYR A 184 12.02 -14.78 -11.91
CA TYR A 184 12.63 -13.84 -11.00
C TYR A 184 13.95 -14.39 -10.52
N SER A 185 15.06 -13.86 -11.00
CA SER A 185 16.28 -13.82 -10.23
C SER A 185 16.37 -12.45 -9.54
N TYR A 186 15.98 -12.37 -8.30
CA TYR A 186 16.21 -11.20 -7.45
C TYR A 186 17.70 -11.02 -7.07
N GLY A 187 18.61 -11.61 -7.77
CA GLY A 187 20.05 -11.61 -7.43
C GLY A 187 20.94 -10.75 -8.34
N SER A 188 20.49 -10.28 -9.48
CA SER A 188 21.37 -9.63 -10.46
C SER A 188 20.83 -8.34 -11.08
N GLY A 189 20.06 -7.57 -10.31
CA GLY A 189 19.55 -6.28 -10.76
C GLY A 189 18.12 -6.34 -11.29
N PRO A 190 17.44 -5.21 -11.39
CA PRO A 190 16.06 -5.14 -11.82
C PRO A 190 15.94 -5.53 -13.30
N GLY A 191 15.09 -6.52 -13.59
CA GLY A 191 14.58 -6.73 -14.93
C GLY A 191 15.25 -7.77 -15.81
N VAL A 192 16.04 -8.72 -15.28
CA VAL A 192 16.56 -9.81 -16.08
C VAL A 192 15.51 -10.92 -16.24
N TYR A 193 14.84 -10.93 -17.39
CA TYR A 193 14.03 -12.05 -17.84
C TYR A 193 14.97 -13.14 -18.42
N GLU A 194 15.46 -14.05 -17.61
CA GLU A 194 16.11 -15.21 -18.14
C GLU A 194 15.08 -16.24 -18.64
N LYS A 195 15.14 -16.55 -19.94
CA LYS A 195 14.51 -17.71 -20.56
C LYS A 195 15.22 -19.01 -20.17
N THR A 196 15.51 -19.24 -18.92
CA THR A 196 15.83 -20.59 -18.48
C THR A 196 14.53 -21.34 -18.27
N PRO A 197 14.46 -22.66 -18.58
CA PRO A 197 13.23 -23.43 -18.43
C PRO A 197 12.67 -23.22 -17.03
N PRO A 198 11.35 -23.03 -16.90
CA PRO A 198 10.73 -22.41 -15.76
C PRO A 198 11.01 -23.24 -14.51
N ALA A 199 11.79 -22.68 -13.60
CA ALA A 199 11.66 -23.07 -12.21
C ALA A 199 10.26 -22.62 -11.80
N PHE A 200 9.30 -23.53 -11.78
CA PHE A 200 7.99 -23.27 -11.22
C PHE A 200 8.18 -23.04 -9.72
N LEU A 201 8.03 -21.80 -9.29
CA LEU A 201 8.13 -21.47 -7.88
C LEU A 201 6.91 -22.02 -7.14
N PRO A 202 7.07 -22.56 -5.93
CA PRO A 202 5.96 -22.96 -5.11
C PRO A 202 5.02 -21.78 -4.83
N ALA A 203 3.79 -22.10 -4.48
CA ALA A 203 2.81 -21.09 -4.10
C ALA A 203 3.35 -20.20 -2.97
N GLN A 204 3.25 -18.88 -3.18
CA GLN A 204 3.88 -17.88 -2.35
C GLN A 204 3.05 -17.61 -1.09
N THR A 205 3.68 -17.67 0.08
CA THR A 205 3.14 -17.21 1.38
C THR A 205 1.71 -17.66 1.72
N PRO A 206 1.35 -18.94 1.58
CA PRO A 206 0.00 -19.40 1.93
C PRO A 206 -0.34 -19.19 3.42
N TRP A 207 0.67 -19.04 4.29
CA TRP A 207 0.50 -18.77 5.71
C TRP A 207 -0.19 -17.45 6.01
N ILE A 208 -0.13 -16.45 5.12
CA ILE A 208 -0.83 -15.16 5.30
C ILE A 208 -2.35 -15.36 5.40
N ALA A 209 -2.89 -16.36 4.70
CA ALA A 209 -4.30 -16.73 4.79
C ALA A 209 -4.74 -17.19 6.20
N SER A 210 -3.78 -17.57 7.05
CA SER A 210 -4.02 -18.04 8.42
C SER A 210 -3.53 -17.03 9.47
N MET A 211 -3.07 -15.86 9.04
CA MET A 211 -2.59 -14.82 9.93
C MET A 211 -3.76 -14.18 10.69
N THR A 212 -3.55 -13.83 11.95
CA THR A 212 -4.52 -13.03 12.71
C THR A 212 -4.54 -11.61 12.15
N PRO A 213 -5.66 -11.11 11.64
CA PRO A 213 -5.75 -9.76 11.13
C PRO A 213 -5.56 -8.70 12.22
N PHE A 214 -5.45 -7.45 11.81
CA PHE A 214 -5.29 -6.31 12.72
C PHE A 214 -6.64 -5.78 13.23
N THR A 215 -7.61 -5.63 12.34
CA THR A 215 -8.94 -5.05 12.66
C THR A 215 -10.10 -5.93 12.26
N MET A 216 -9.87 -6.95 11.42
CA MET A 216 -10.89 -7.95 11.10
C MET A 216 -10.95 -9.02 12.20
N THR A 217 -12.11 -9.68 12.34
CA THR A 217 -12.31 -10.79 13.29
C THR A 217 -11.68 -12.10 12.80
N SER A 218 -11.53 -12.27 11.49
CA SER A 218 -10.85 -13.40 10.86
C SER A 218 -10.40 -13.04 9.45
N ALA A 219 -9.44 -13.77 8.90
CA ALA A 219 -9.00 -13.61 7.51
C ALA A 219 -10.14 -13.83 6.49
N SER A 220 -11.14 -14.65 6.82
CA SER A 220 -12.28 -14.96 5.95
C SER A 220 -13.47 -14.00 6.09
N GLN A 221 -13.40 -13.00 6.97
CA GLN A 221 -14.57 -12.16 7.30
C GLN A 221 -15.20 -11.50 6.08
N PHE A 222 -14.40 -11.03 5.14
CA PHE A 222 -14.86 -10.36 3.93
C PHE A 222 -14.55 -11.13 2.65
N ARG A 223 -14.34 -12.46 2.77
CA ARG A 223 -14.18 -13.32 1.59
C ARG A 223 -15.38 -13.09 0.67
N PRO A 224 -15.18 -12.78 -0.63
CA PRO A 224 -16.30 -12.65 -1.54
C PRO A 224 -17.14 -13.93 -1.57
N ASP A 225 -18.46 -13.81 -1.46
CA ASP A 225 -19.39 -14.94 -1.57
C ASP A 225 -19.45 -15.47 -3.01
N GLU A 226 -19.34 -14.55 -3.97
CA GLU A 226 -19.18 -14.89 -5.38
C GLU A 226 -17.75 -15.38 -5.60
N GLY A 227 -17.61 -16.60 -6.09
CA GLY A 227 -16.31 -17.16 -6.48
C GLY A 227 -15.78 -16.54 -7.77
N PRO A 228 -14.71 -17.13 -8.35
CA PRO A 228 -14.24 -16.81 -9.68
C PRO A 228 -15.34 -17.01 -10.73
N THR A 229 -15.26 -16.26 -11.82
CA THR A 229 -16.19 -16.36 -12.95
C THR A 229 -16.32 -17.82 -13.44
N PRO A 230 -17.54 -18.38 -13.53
CA PRO A 230 -17.75 -19.75 -14.02
C PRO A 230 -17.22 -19.93 -15.44
N LEU A 231 -16.48 -21.02 -15.70
CA LEU A 231 -15.78 -21.23 -16.97
C LEU A 231 -16.71 -21.42 -18.19
N ASP A 232 -17.97 -21.73 -17.97
CA ASP A 232 -19.02 -21.89 -18.99
C ASP A 232 -19.87 -20.65 -19.21
N SER A 233 -19.55 -19.53 -18.54
CA SER A 233 -20.31 -18.28 -18.64
C SER A 233 -19.82 -17.36 -19.77
N GLU A 234 -20.71 -16.48 -20.25
CA GLU A 234 -20.35 -15.40 -21.18
C GLU A 234 -19.35 -14.41 -20.54
N ASP A 235 -19.49 -14.11 -19.27
CA ASP A 235 -18.58 -13.23 -18.52
C ASP A 235 -17.14 -13.79 -18.51
N TRP A 236 -17.00 -15.14 -18.43
CA TRP A 236 -15.68 -15.77 -18.54
C TRP A 236 -15.09 -15.57 -19.92
N ILE A 237 -15.89 -15.76 -20.98
CA ILE A 237 -15.44 -15.56 -22.36
C ILE A 237 -14.95 -14.13 -22.55
N GLU A 238 -15.69 -13.14 -22.03
CA GLU A 238 -15.31 -11.73 -22.10
C GLU A 238 -14.00 -11.47 -21.32
N ASP A 239 -13.91 -11.89 -20.06
CA ASP A 239 -12.75 -11.70 -19.21
C ASP A 239 -11.48 -12.34 -19.78
N TYR A 240 -11.60 -13.57 -20.29
CA TYR A 240 -10.50 -14.26 -20.93
C TYR A 240 -10.01 -13.51 -22.18
N ASN A 241 -10.91 -13.14 -23.09
CA ASN A 241 -10.55 -12.47 -24.33
C ASN A 241 -10.01 -11.05 -24.08
N ARG A 242 -10.60 -10.31 -23.13
CA ARG A 242 -10.12 -8.99 -22.70
C ARG A 242 -8.67 -9.09 -22.19
N THR A 243 -8.41 -10.00 -21.26
CA THR A 243 -7.06 -10.15 -20.69
C THR A 243 -6.07 -10.68 -21.71
N LYS A 244 -6.47 -11.63 -22.57
CA LYS A 244 -5.64 -12.14 -23.66
C LYS A 244 -5.20 -11.05 -24.62
N LEU A 245 -6.13 -10.17 -25.02
CA LEU A 245 -5.88 -9.08 -25.96
C LEU A 245 -5.04 -7.97 -25.34
N TRP A 246 -5.48 -7.44 -24.20
CA TRP A 246 -4.87 -6.26 -23.57
C TRP A 246 -3.66 -6.60 -22.71
N GLY A 247 -3.58 -7.80 -22.17
CA GLY A 247 -2.52 -8.24 -21.26
C GLY A 247 -1.27 -8.79 -21.95
N SER A 248 -1.30 -9.04 -23.25
CA SER A 248 -0.17 -9.66 -23.97
C SER A 248 1.05 -8.77 -24.05
N LEU A 249 2.25 -9.33 -23.88
CA LEU A 249 3.52 -8.63 -24.07
C LEU A 249 3.70 -8.19 -25.53
N ALA A 250 3.32 -9.04 -26.49
CA ALA A 250 3.44 -8.79 -27.91
C ALA A 250 2.06 -8.66 -28.58
N ASN A 251 1.99 -7.86 -29.65
CA ASN A 251 0.79 -7.71 -30.48
C ASN A 251 -0.48 -7.24 -29.74
N SER A 252 -0.31 -6.56 -28.60
CA SER A 252 -1.42 -5.92 -27.88
C SER A 252 -1.77 -4.58 -28.53
N PRO A 253 -3.06 -4.21 -28.58
CA PRO A 253 -3.49 -2.89 -29.06
C PRO A 253 -3.23 -1.76 -28.04
N ARG A 254 -2.60 -2.05 -26.89
CA ARG A 254 -2.28 -1.03 -25.89
C ARG A 254 -1.48 0.12 -26.49
N THR A 255 -1.80 1.34 -26.06
CA THR A 255 -0.96 2.51 -26.28
C THR A 255 0.31 2.44 -25.39
N GLU A 256 1.29 3.30 -25.65
CA GLU A 256 2.47 3.42 -24.78
C GLU A 256 2.08 3.82 -23.35
N GLU A 257 1.10 4.72 -23.20
CA GLU A 257 0.58 5.12 -21.87
C GLU A 257 -0.06 3.92 -21.13
N GLN A 258 -0.88 3.11 -21.79
CA GLN A 258 -1.48 1.92 -21.19
C GLN A 258 -0.41 0.86 -20.82
N THR A 259 0.64 0.76 -21.62
CA THR A 259 1.78 -0.10 -21.30
C THR A 259 2.53 0.43 -20.06
N THR A 260 2.74 1.74 -19.99
CA THR A 260 3.34 2.41 -18.83
C THR A 260 2.49 2.19 -17.57
N ILE A 261 1.18 2.38 -17.64
CA ILE A 261 0.24 2.11 -16.53
C ILE A 261 0.39 0.65 -16.07
N GLY A 262 0.35 -0.30 -17.00
CA GLY A 262 0.49 -1.73 -16.71
C GLY A 262 1.78 -2.10 -15.98
N LEU A 263 2.88 -1.42 -16.30
CA LEU A 263 4.19 -1.65 -15.69
C LEU A 263 4.37 -0.86 -14.38
N PHE A 264 3.88 0.39 -14.32
CA PHE A 264 4.02 1.27 -13.16
C PHE A 264 3.46 0.63 -11.87
N TRP A 265 2.33 -0.08 -11.98
CA TRP A 265 1.66 -0.73 -10.86
C TRP A 265 2.08 -2.20 -10.65
N THR A 266 3.28 -2.59 -11.09
CA THR A 266 3.83 -3.94 -10.86
C THR A 266 4.66 -4.06 -9.56
N PRO A 267 5.32 -3.01 -9.05
CA PRO A 267 6.13 -3.14 -7.84
C PRO A 267 5.30 -3.45 -6.60
N ASN A 268 6.02 -3.84 -5.56
CA ASN A 268 5.49 -3.91 -4.20
C ASN A 268 4.80 -2.58 -3.83
N PRO A 269 3.55 -2.58 -3.35
CA PRO A 269 2.78 -1.36 -3.10
C PRO A 269 3.30 -0.51 -1.92
N GLY A 270 4.08 -1.07 -1.00
CA GLY A 270 4.59 -0.36 0.17
C GLY A 270 5.30 0.96 -0.15
N PRO A 271 6.38 0.97 -0.97
CA PRO A 271 7.04 2.21 -1.37
C PRO A 271 6.15 3.21 -2.12
N PRO A 272 5.36 2.82 -3.13
CA PRO A 272 4.40 3.70 -3.78
C PRO A 272 3.41 4.35 -2.81
N PHE A 273 2.78 3.58 -1.93
CA PHE A 273 1.87 4.13 -0.93
C PHE A 273 2.59 5.03 0.08
N THR A 274 3.82 4.69 0.49
CA THR A 274 4.63 5.60 1.32
C THR A 274 4.88 6.94 0.62
N SER A 275 5.22 6.94 -0.67
CA SER A 275 5.42 8.18 -1.43
C SER A 275 4.14 9.01 -1.52
N MET A 276 3.01 8.36 -1.74
CA MET A 276 1.69 8.99 -1.75
C MET A 276 1.37 9.65 -0.40
N LEU A 277 1.57 8.93 0.69
CA LEU A 277 1.32 9.45 2.04
C LEU A 277 2.22 10.64 2.36
N GLN A 278 3.50 10.60 2.00
CA GLN A 278 4.41 11.75 2.16
C GLN A 278 3.91 12.99 1.40
N ASN A 279 3.40 12.79 0.18
CA ASN A 279 2.80 13.85 -0.61
C ASN A 279 1.55 14.42 0.06
N LEU A 280 0.64 13.58 0.55
CA LEU A 280 -0.56 13.99 1.28
C LEU A 280 -0.22 14.80 2.54
N VAL A 281 0.72 14.32 3.36
CA VAL A 281 1.17 15.05 4.56
C VAL A 281 1.68 16.43 4.20
N SER A 282 2.48 16.52 3.14
CA SER A 282 3.01 17.82 2.66
C SER A 282 1.93 18.73 2.09
N THR A 283 1.00 18.18 1.33
CA THR A 283 -0.06 18.94 0.65
C THR A 283 -1.08 19.51 1.64
N PHE A 284 -1.46 18.71 2.64
CA PHE A 284 -2.49 19.09 3.62
C PHE A 284 -1.91 19.65 4.93
N GLY A 285 -0.60 19.67 5.10
CA GLY A 285 0.07 20.22 6.27
C GLY A 285 -0.24 19.46 7.56
N LEU A 286 -0.33 18.12 7.50
CA LEU A 286 -0.69 17.30 8.66
C LEU A 286 0.38 17.39 9.75
N ASP A 287 -0.06 17.55 10.99
CA ASP A 287 0.79 17.48 12.17
C ASP A 287 1.31 16.04 12.42
N PRO A 288 2.25 15.82 13.36
CA PRO A 288 2.80 14.49 13.63
C PRO A 288 1.76 13.45 14.02
N LEU A 289 0.78 13.78 14.86
CA LEU A 289 -0.25 12.83 15.32
C LEU A 289 -1.23 12.50 14.17
N GLN A 290 -1.65 13.50 13.40
CA GLN A 290 -2.47 13.32 12.20
C GLN A 290 -1.73 12.47 11.17
N THR A 291 -0.44 12.73 10.95
CA THR A 291 0.42 11.94 10.07
C THR A 291 0.47 10.48 10.52
N ALA A 292 0.75 10.23 11.79
CA ALA A 292 0.83 8.89 12.35
C ALA A 292 -0.50 8.14 12.22
N ARG A 293 -1.63 8.81 12.49
CA ARG A 293 -2.97 8.23 12.34
C ARG A 293 -3.24 7.83 10.88
N LEU A 294 -2.96 8.71 9.92
CA LEU A 294 -3.15 8.39 8.50
C LEU A 294 -2.31 7.19 8.07
N TYR A 295 -1.04 7.15 8.45
CA TYR A 295 -0.14 6.04 8.12
C TYR A 295 -0.59 4.73 8.79
N ALA A 296 -0.96 4.77 10.06
CA ALA A 296 -1.47 3.60 10.77
C ALA A 296 -2.74 3.05 10.10
N MET A 297 -3.72 3.91 9.80
CA MET A 297 -4.94 3.51 9.11
C MET A 297 -4.66 2.87 7.75
N VAL A 298 -3.83 3.50 6.92
CA VAL A 298 -3.54 3.03 5.56
C VAL A 298 -2.81 1.69 5.57
N PHE A 299 -1.73 1.56 6.34
CA PHE A 299 -0.97 0.31 6.35
C PHE A 299 -1.69 -0.83 7.09
N THR A 300 -2.51 -0.52 8.07
CA THR A 300 -3.37 -1.52 8.73
C THR A 300 -4.46 -2.03 7.78
N GLY A 301 -5.13 -1.12 7.08
CA GLY A 301 -6.16 -1.49 6.11
C GLY A 301 -5.61 -2.22 4.89
N ASP A 302 -4.45 -1.81 4.36
CA ASP A 302 -3.72 -2.53 3.31
C ASP A 302 -3.39 -3.97 3.75
N SER A 303 -2.89 -4.12 4.98
CA SER A 303 -2.52 -5.42 5.53
C SER A 303 -3.72 -6.34 5.73
N ASP A 304 -4.79 -5.85 6.31
CA ASP A 304 -6.02 -6.63 6.51
C ASP A 304 -6.67 -7.01 5.18
N ALA A 305 -6.70 -6.07 4.22
CA ALA A 305 -7.18 -6.36 2.88
C ALA A 305 -6.31 -7.43 2.18
N PHE A 306 -5.00 -7.41 2.42
CA PHE A 306 -4.10 -8.43 1.88
C PHE A 306 -4.26 -9.79 2.57
N ILE A 307 -4.45 -9.83 3.89
CA ILE A 307 -4.73 -11.06 4.64
C ILE A 307 -6.04 -11.68 4.14
N GLY A 308 -7.12 -10.89 4.05
CA GLY A 308 -8.39 -11.36 3.52
C GLY A 308 -8.32 -11.78 2.04
N CYS A 309 -7.52 -11.07 1.25
CA CYS A 309 -7.25 -11.45 -0.12
C CYS A 309 -6.55 -12.81 -0.23
N MET A 310 -5.52 -13.06 0.59
CA MET A 310 -4.77 -14.32 0.57
C MET A 310 -5.62 -15.49 1.07
N ASP A 311 -6.50 -15.27 2.06
CA ASP A 311 -7.50 -16.23 2.47
C ASP A 311 -8.40 -16.63 1.28
N ALA A 312 -9.00 -15.67 0.61
CA ALA A 312 -9.85 -15.91 -0.55
C ALA A 312 -9.09 -16.58 -1.70
N LYS A 313 -7.85 -16.16 -1.97
CA LYS A 313 -7.00 -16.75 -3.02
C LYS A 313 -6.75 -18.24 -2.79
N TYR A 314 -6.36 -18.62 -1.61
CA TYR A 314 -6.08 -20.02 -1.29
C TYR A 314 -7.35 -20.87 -1.07
N HIS A 315 -8.48 -20.22 -0.75
CA HIS A 315 -9.78 -20.88 -0.70
C HIS A 315 -10.28 -21.23 -2.10
N TYR A 316 -10.30 -20.27 -3.04
CA TYR A 316 -10.80 -20.49 -4.40
C TYR A 316 -9.78 -21.13 -5.33
N SER A 317 -8.50 -20.90 -5.08
CA SER A 317 -7.39 -21.51 -5.84
C SER A 317 -7.50 -21.38 -7.36
N PHE A 318 -7.91 -20.21 -7.85
CA PHE A 318 -8.19 -19.99 -9.27
C PHE A 318 -6.91 -19.73 -10.09
N TRP A 319 -6.91 -20.20 -11.33
CA TRP A 319 -5.76 -20.14 -12.22
C TRP A 319 -5.49 -18.75 -12.81
N ARG A 320 -4.23 -18.49 -13.11
CA ARG A 320 -3.77 -17.24 -13.70
C ARG A 320 -4.02 -17.18 -15.21
N PRO A 321 -4.14 -15.95 -15.79
CA PRO A 321 -4.30 -15.77 -17.23
C PRO A 321 -3.26 -16.51 -18.07
N VAL A 322 -1.99 -16.50 -17.66
CA VAL A 322 -0.92 -17.21 -18.38
C VAL A 322 -1.17 -18.71 -18.47
N THR A 323 -1.78 -19.30 -17.45
CA THR A 323 -2.13 -20.73 -17.48
C THR A 323 -3.37 -20.96 -18.34
N ALA A 324 -4.45 -20.23 -18.09
CA ALA A 324 -5.72 -20.40 -18.80
C ALA A 324 -5.61 -20.13 -20.30
N ILE A 325 -4.97 -19.02 -20.69
CA ILE A 325 -4.86 -18.60 -22.08
C ILE A 325 -4.05 -19.61 -22.92
N ARG A 326 -3.01 -20.19 -22.32
CA ARG A 326 -2.19 -21.17 -23.04
C ARG A 326 -2.90 -22.49 -23.34
N VAL A 327 -3.94 -22.81 -22.57
CA VAL A 327 -4.68 -24.09 -22.72
C VAL A 327 -6.13 -23.92 -23.23
N GLY A 328 -6.57 -22.69 -23.52
CA GLY A 328 -7.92 -22.44 -24.05
C GLY A 328 -8.99 -22.24 -22.99
N GLY A 329 -8.62 -21.81 -21.78
CA GLY A 329 -9.56 -21.32 -20.77
C GLY A 329 -10.58 -22.31 -20.21
N GLY A 330 -10.49 -23.60 -20.54
CA GLY A 330 -11.45 -24.60 -20.09
C GLY A 330 -12.85 -24.49 -20.70
N ASN A 331 -13.01 -23.71 -21.78
CA ASN A 331 -14.27 -23.47 -22.47
C ASN A 331 -14.07 -23.72 -23.98
N PRO A 332 -14.94 -24.49 -24.65
CA PRO A 332 -14.78 -24.86 -26.06
C PRO A 332 -14.87 -23.66 -27.04
N ASP A 333 -15.48 -22.55 -26.62
CA ASP A 333 -15.60 -21.34 -27.44
C ASP A 333 -14.35 -20.45 -27.37
N LEU A 334 -13.36 -20.81 -26.55
CA LEU A 334 -12.12 -20.07 -26.36
C LEU A 334 -10.96 -20.70 -27.14
N ILE A 335 -10.16 -19.83 -27.75
CA ILE A 335 -9.00 -20.25 -28.56
C ILE A 335 -7.74 -20.17 -27.69
N ALA A 336 -7.05 -21.30 -27.54
CA ALA A 336 -5.76 -21.37 -26.87
C ALA A 336 -4.67 -20.58 -27.62
N ASP A 337 -3.75 -19.99 -26.85
CA ASP A 337 -2.50 -19.45 -27.37
C ASP A 337 -1.33 -20.00 -26.52
N PRO A 338 -0.73 -21.13 -26.92
CA PRO A 338 0.31 -21.79 -26.15
C PRO A 338 1.56 -20.93 -25.90
N ASN A 339 1.75 -19.88 -26.70
CA ASN A 339 2.91 -18.98 -26.61
C ASN A 339 2.58 -17.65 -25.92
N TRP A 340 1.35 -17.46 -25.46
CA TRP A 340 0.96 -16.21 -24.84
C TRP A 340 1.83 -15.87 -23.63
N THR A 341 2.28 -14.63 -23.57
CA THR A 341 3.12 -14.11 -22.49
C THR A 341 2.53 -12.81 -22.01
N PRO A 342 2.30 -12.64 -20.68
CA PRO A 342 1.82 -11.39 -20.12
C PRO A 342 2.87 -10.28 -20.23
N LEU A 343 2.41 -9.02 -20.25
CA LEU A 343 3.29 -7.85 -20.18
C LEU A 343 4.12 -7.86 -18.90
N ALA A 344 3.49 -8.14 -17.79
CA ALA A 344 4.12 -8.17 -16.48
C ALA A 344 4.26 -9.60 -15.96
N ILE A 345 5.26 -9.82 -15.10
CA ILE A 345 5.50 -11.14 -14.50
C ILE A 345 4.34 -11.52 -13.59
N THR A 346 3.83 -12.71 -13.77
CA THR A 346 2.73 -13.24 -12.96
C THR A 346 3.22 -13.71 -11.60
N PRO A 347 2.68 -13.18 -10.50
CA PRO A 347 3.02 -13.66 -9.16
C PRO A 347 2.62 -15.13 -8.94
N ASN A 348 3.41 -15.86 -8.16
CA ASN A 348 3.21 -17.28 -7.89
C ASN A 348 2.22 -17.55 -6.73
N HIS A 349 1.01 -17.04 -6.85
CA HIS A 349 -0.13 -17.33 -5.98
C HIS A 349 -1.43 -17.30 -6.78
N PRO A 350 -2.53 -17.92 -6.30
CA PRO A 350 -3.80 -17.98 -7.02
C PRO A 350 -4.30 -16.60 -7.49
N GLU A 351 -5.10 -16.62 -8.54
CA GLU A 351 -5.49 -15.39 -9.24
C GLU A 351 -6.53 -14.58 -8.46
N TYR A 352 -7.61 -15.23 -8.00
CA TYR A 352 -8.82 -14.58 -7.50
C TYR A 352 -8.87 -14.49 -5.96
N PRO A 353 -9.29 -13.33 -5.40
CA PRO A 353 -9.45 -12.02 -6.03
C PRO A 353 -8.11 -11.32 -6.26
N ALA A 354 -8.08 -10.21 -7.03
CA ALA A 354 -6.85 -9.50 -7.34
C ALA A 354 -6.29 -8.74 -6.14
N ALA A 355 -5.05 -9.04 -5.72
CA ALA A 355 -4.44 -8.44 -4.53
C ALA A 355 -4.29 -6.92 -4.61
N HIS A 356 -3.93 -6.38 -5.78
CA HIS A 356 -3.87 -4.93 -5.97
C HIS A 356 -5.26 -4.27 -5.90
N GLY A 357 -6.32 -4.97 -6.34
CA GLY A 357 -7.70 -4.52 -6.11
C GLY A 357 -8.00 -4.41 -4.63
N CYS A 358 -7.70 -5.46 -3.84
CA CYS A 358 -7.92 -5.48 -2.39
C CYS A 358 -7.17 -4.33 -1.69
N ALA A 359 -5.87 -4.21 -1.94
CA ALA A 359 -5.02 -3.18 -1.34
C ALA A 359 -5.48 -1.77 -1.72
N THR A 360 -5.63 -1.50 -3.03
CA THR A 360 -6.00 -0.16 -3.48
C THR A 360 -7.44 0.19 -3.12
N GLY A 361 -8.35 -0.79 -3.10
CA GLY A 361 -9.73 -0.59 -2.62
C GLY A 361 -9.76 -0.14 -1.16
N ALA A 362 -8.96 -0.77 -0.30
CA ALA A 362 -8.83 -0.36 1.10
C ALA A 362 -8.19 1.02 1.23
N VAL A 363 -7.03 1.23 0.60
CA VAL A 363 -6.27 2.49 0.69
C VAL A 363 -7.09 3.67 0.17
N SER A 364 -7.73 3.54 -0.99
CA SER A 364 -8.58 4.60 -1.57
C SER A 364 -9.74 4.97 -0.64
N ALA A 365 -10.43 3.98 -0.07
CA ALA A 365 -11.55 4.22 0.83
C ALA A 365 -11.11 4.81 2.18
N ILE A 366 -9.94 4.41 2.71
CA ILE A 366 -9.36 4.99 3.93
C ILE A 366 -8.97 6.44 3.69
N VAL A 367 -8.26 6.75 2.61
CA VAL A 367 -7.85 8.12 2.29
C VAL A 367 -9.07 9.02 2.08
N ALA A 368 -10.05 8.56 1.29
CA ALA A 368 -11.29 9.31 1.08
C ALA A 368 -12.00 9.59 2.42
N GLY A 369 -12.14 8.59 3.27
CA GLY A 369 -12.77 8.75 4.57
C GLY A 369 -11.97 9.60 5.57
N TYR A 370 -10.64 9.58 5.50
CA TYR A 370 -9.78 10.41 6.34
C TYR A 370 -9.96 11.90 6.03
N PHE A 371 -10.05 12.26 4.74
CA PHE A 371 -10.24 13.64 4.28
C PHE A 371 -11.71 14.03 4.11
N GLY A 372 -12.66 13.10 4.27
CA GLY A 372 -14.10 13.36 4.13
C GLY A 372 -14.56 13.57 2.68
N THR A 373 -13.73 13.23 1.68
CA THR A 373 -14.04 13.36 0.25
C THR A 373 -13.19 12.40 -0.57
N SER A 374 -13.72 11.95 -1.71
CA SER A 374 -12.94 11.19 -2.70
C SER A 374 -12.05 12.12 -3.56
N ASP A 375 -12.36 13.40 -3.63
CA ASP A 375 -11.64 14.40 -4.46
C ASP A 375 -10.32 14.83 -3.78
N VAL A 376 -9.49 13.85 -3.48
CA VAL A 376 -8.16 14.02 -2.88
C VAL A 376 -7.12 13.87 -3.98
N PRO A 377 -6.37 14.93 -4.33
CA PRO A 377 -5.31 14.82 -5.33
C PRO A 377 -4.16 13.95 -4.79
N LEU A 378 -3.78 12.96 -5.56
CA LEU A 378 -2.77 11.98 -5.19
C LEU A 378 -1.57 12.06 -6.13
N SER A 379 -0.38 11.91 -5.56
CA SER A 379 0.87 11.79 -6.31
C SER A 379 1.63 10.58 -5.82
N VAL A 380 1.91 9.64 -6.72
CA VAL A 380 2.52 8.35 -6.43
C VAL A 380 3.80 8.20 -7.23
N THR A 381 4.91 7.93 -6.57
CA THR A 381 6.20 7.64 -7.23
C THR A 381 6.53 6.16 -7.08
N ALA A 382 6.85 5.51 -8.19
CA ALA A 382 7.26 4.11 -8.22
C ALA A 382 8.48 3.91 -9.11
N THR A 383 9.28 2.89 -8.79
CA THR A 383 10.34 2.38 -9.65
C THR A 383 9.93 1.00 -10.14
N TYR A 384 9.81 0.82 -11.45
CA TYR A 384 9.38 -0.43 -12.05
C TYR A 384 10.35 -0.92 -13.12
N ALA A 385 10.35 -2.24 -13.32
CA ALA A 385 11.16 -2.88 -14.36
C ALA A 385 10.45 -2.81 -15.71
N VAL A 386 11.22 -2.59 -16.77
CA VAL A 386 10.76 -2.66 -18.15
C VAL A 386 11.17 -4.02 -18.73
N PRO A 387 10.27 -4.78 -19.36
CA PRO A 387 10.61 -6.02 -20.02
C PRO A 387 11.73 -5.86 -21.06
N ALA A 388 12.63 -6.82 -21.16
CA ALA A 388 13.73 -6.78 -22.12
C ALA A 388 13.26 -6.61 -23.57
N ALA A 389 12.10 -7.20 -23.92
CA ALA A 389 11.45 -7.03 -25.23
C ALA A 389 11.00 -5.59 -25.52
N LEU A 390 10.91 -4.73 -24.50
CA LEU A 390 10.55 -3.31 -24.58
C LEU A 390 11.73 -2.38 -24.26
N GLY A 391 12.96 -2.89 -24.32
CA GLY A 391 14.17 -2.11 -24.09
C GLY A 391 14.89 -2.43 -22.78
N GLY A 392 14.25 -3.11 -21.83
CA GLY A 392 14.84 -3.49 -20.56
C GLY A 392 15.08 -2.32 -19.60
N GLY A 393 15.69 -2.62 -18.45
CA GLY A 393 16.07 -1.62 -17.47
C GLY A 393 15.01 -1.35 -16.42
N SER A 394 15.15 -0.20 -15.75
CA SER A 394 14.29 0.25 -14.65
C SER A 394 13.96 1.73 -14.84
N VAL A 395 12.72 2.09 -14.56
CA VAL A 395 12.21 3.47 -14.68
C VAL A 395 11.64 3.90 -13.34
N THR A 396 12.02 5.10 -12.88
CA THR A 396 11.35 5.78 -11.77
C THR A 396 10.46 6.88 -12.37
N ALA A 397 9.17 6.82 -12.05
CA ALA A 397 8.21 7.79 -12.54
C ALA A 397 7.24 8.20 -11.43
N THR A 398 6.56 9.32 -11.63
CA THR A 398 5.49 9.81 -10.76
C THR A 398 4.20 9.88 -11.56
N ARG A 399 3.13 9.34 -11.00
CA ARG A 399 1.78 9.47 -11.55
C ARG A 399 0.90 10.27 -10.59
N THR A 400 -0.02 11.03 -11.16
CA THR A 400 -0.97 11.84 -10.40
C THR A 400 -2.40 11.43 -10.73
N CYS A 401 -3.23 11.31 -9.71
CA CYS A 401 -4.66 11.07 -9.82
C CYS A 401 -5.41 12.24 -9.21
N ALA A 402 -6.50 12.67 -9.83
CA ALA A 402 -7.30 13.78 -9.31
C ALA A 402 -8.12 13.37 -8.08
N SER A 403 -8.41 12.09 -7.95
CA SER A 403 -9.22 11.53 -6.86
C SER A 403 -8.73 10.13 -6.44
N THR A 404 -9.20 9.67 -5.29
CA THR A 404 -8.99 8.29 -4.84
C THR A 404 -9.70 7.28 -5.75
N LYS A 405 -10.79 7.70 -6.40
CA LYS A 405 -11.49 6.89 -7.41
C LYS A 405 -10.63 6.70 -8.66
N ASP A 406 -9.99 7.76 -9.15
CA ASP A 406 -9.10 7.67 -10.32
C ASP A 406 -7.91 6.76 -10.04
N LEU A 407 -7.34 6.82 -8.83
CA LEU A 407 -6.29 5.89 -8.41
C LEU A 407 -6.75 4.44 -8.51
N LEU A 408 -7.94 4.12 -7.97
CA LEU A 408 -8.48 2.77 -8.01
C LEU A 408 -8.69 2.29 -9.44
N LEU A 409 -9.34 3.10 -10.29
CA LEU A 409 -9.59 2.77 -11.70
C LEU A 409 -8.30 2.57 -12.50
N GLU A 410 -7.27 3.37 -12.26
CA GLU A 410 -5.98 3.22 -12.93
C GLU A 410 -5.29 1.91 -12.52
N VAL A 411 -5.31 1.57 -11.23
CA VAL A 411 -4.74 0.31 -10.73
C VAL A 411 -5.51 -0.89 -11.27
N GLU A 412 -6.83 -0.82 -11.33
CA GLU A 412 -7.68 -1.86 -11.94
C GLU A 412 -7.30 -2.10 -13.41
N ALA A 413 -7.23 -1.03 -14.20
CA ALA A 413 -6.80 -1.11 -15.60
C ALA A 413 -5.38 -1.69 -15.74
N ALA A 414 -4.46 -1.30 -14.86
CA ALA A 414 -3.09 -1.79 -14.85
C ALA A 414 -2.99 -3.32 -14.72
N ARG A 415 -3.92 -3.95 -14.00
CA ARG A 415 -3.91 -5.41 -13.80
C ARG A 415 -4.29 -6.16 -15.07
N ILE A 416 -5.21 -5.60 -15.87
CA ILE A 416 -5.57 -6.11 -17.19
C ILE A 416 -4.40 -5.88 -18.16
N TYR A 417 -3.88 -4.65 -18.22
CA TYR A 417 -2.75 -4.32 -19.11
C TYR A 417 -1.50 -5.13 -18.79
N GLY A 418 -1.28 -5.44 -17.51
CA GLY A 418 -0.21 -6.33 -17.07
C GLY A 418 -0.40 -7.80 -17.45
N GLY A 419 -1.61 -8.21 -17.79
CA GLY A 419 -1.94 -9.60 -18.12
C GLY A 419 -1.95 -10.54 -16.93
N MET A 420 -2.21 -10.02 -15.73
CA MET A 420 -2.07 -10.76 -14.48
C MET A 420 -3.39 -11.20 -13.86
N HIS A 421 -4.49 -10.50 -14.23
CA HIS A 421 -5.81 -10.66 -13.61
C HIS A 421 -6.93 -10.52 -14.61
N TYR A 422 -8.11 -11.06 -14.24
CA TYR A 422 -9.37 -10.87 -14.93
C TYR A 422 -10.16 -9.71 -14.31
N HIS A 423 -11.08 -9.11 -15.06
CA HIS A 423 -11.81 -7.93 -14.60
C HIS A 423 -12.67 -8.23 -13.36
N HIS A 424 -13.43 -9.32 -13.38
CA HIS A 424 -14.22 -9.74 -12.22
C HIS A 424 -13.37 -9.86 -10.94
N SER A 425 -12.19 -10.46 -11.04
CA SER A 425 -11.25 -10.63 -9.92
C SER A 425 -10.80 -9.29 -9.32
N ILE A 426 -10.64 -8.27 -10.17
CA ILE A 426 -10.21 -6.94 -9.76
C ILE A 426 -11.33 -6.23 -9.00
N VAL A 427 -12.56 -6.29 -9.54
CA VAL A 427 -13.76 -5.70 -8.93
C VAL A 427 -14.02 -6.33 -7.55
N GLN A 428 -14.02 -7.65 -7.46
CA GLN A 428 -14.23 -8.36 -6.19
C GLN A 428 -13.13 -8.05 -5.17
N GLY A 429 -11.89 -7.88 -5.64
CA GLY A 429 -10.80 -7.42 -4.78
C GLY A 429 -11.04 -6.02 -4.23
N ALA A 430 -11.44 -5.07 -5.06
CA ALA A 430 -11.74 -3.70 -4.63
C ALA A 430 -12.90 -3.64 -3.62
N LEU A 431 -13.93 -4.45 -3.82
CA LEU A 431 -15.07 -4.57 -2.89
C LEU A 431 -14.62 -5.13 -1.53
N LEU A 432 -13.77 -6.16 -1.51
CA LEU A 432 -13.19 -6.67 -0.28
C LEU A 432 -12.42 -5.57 0.46
N GLY A 433 -11.52 -4.85 -0.23
CA GLY A 433 -10.75 -3.76 0.36
C GLY A 433 -11.63 -2.65 0.93
N LYS A 434 -12.70 -2.25 0.23
CA LYS A 434 -13.66 -1.25 0.73
C LYS A 434 -14.39 -1.71 2.00
N LYS A 435 -14.76 -3.00 2.11
CA LYS A 435 -15.37 -3.56 3.32
C LYS A 435 -14.41 -3.49 4.51
N VAL A 436 -13.13 -3.83 4.31
CA VAL A 436 -12.07 -3.70 5.31
C VAL A 436 -11.94 -2.23 5.77
N ALA A 437 -11.84 -1.31 4.83
CA ALA A 437 -11.71 0.12 5.13
C ALA A 437 -12.90 0.66 5.94
N ARG A 438 -14.13 0.24 5.61
CA ARG A 438 -15.34 0.63 6.34
C ARG A 438 -15.28 0.17 7.79
N GLN A 439 -14.93 -1.10 8.05
CA GLN A 439 -14.82 -1.61 9.42
C GLN A 439 -13.72 -0.88 10.19
N LEU A 440 -12.53 -0.76 9.61
CA LEU A 440 -11.41 -0.06 10.25
C LEU A 440 -11.81 1.37 10.65
N ARG A 441 -12.43 2.12 9.74
CA ARG A 441 -12.87 3.50 9.99
C ARG A 441 -13.96 3.60 11.03
N ARG A 442 -14.86 2.63 11.12
CA ARG A 442 -15.96 2.63 12.09
C ARG A 442 -15.51 2.24 13.49
N GLU A 443 -14.61 1.29 13.63
CA GLU A 443 -14.31 0.64 14.89
C GLU A 443 -12.95 1.02 15.51
N PHE A 444 -12.03 1.60 14.69
CA PHE A 444 -10.67 1.90 15.12
C PHE A 444 -10.26 3.34 14.81
N PHE A 445 -9.30 3.84 15.54
CA PHE A 445 -8.72 5.19 15.36
C PHE A 445 -9.73 6.34 15.52
N GLN A 446 -10.83 6.12 16.23
CA GLN A 446 -11.85 7.13 16.43
C GLN A 446 -11.35 8.26 17.34
N PRO A 447 -11.78 9.52 17.11
CA PRO A 447 -11.50 10.60 18.05
C PRO A 447 -12.08 10.29 19.44
N LEU A 448 -11.36 10.66 20.48
CA LEU A 448 -11.87 10.53 21.86
C LEU A 448 -13.08 11.44 22.03
N GLY A 449 -14.19 10.88 22.56
CA GLY A 449 -15.43 11.62 22.80
C GLY A 449 -16.36 11.75 21.59
N SER A 450 -16.05 11.16 20.45
CA SER A 450 -17.03 10.99 19.38
C SER A 450 -18.08 9.96 19.82
N SER A 451 -19.36 10.37 19.90
CA SER A 451 -20.47 9.43 19.84
C SER A 451 -20.50 8.83 18.44
N GLU A 452 -20.89 7.56 18.32
CA GLU A 452 -21.02 6.86 17.02
C GLU A 452 -21.67 7.80 16.00
N THR A 453 -20.89 8.26 15.01
CA THR A 453 -21.41 8.99 13.87
C THR A 453 -21.84 7.96 12.86
N GLU A 454 -23.13 7.96 12.50
CA GLU A 454 -23.59 7.27 11.30
C GLU A 454 -22.71 7.74 10.14
N ASP A 455 -21.97 6.80 9.52
CA ASP A 455 -21.29 7.06 8.25
C ASP A 455 -22.38 7.53 7.26
N PRO A 456 -22.21 8.65 6.55
CA PRO A 456 -23.10 8.96 5.45
C PRO A 456 -23.08 7.75 4.52
N GLU A 457 -24.30 7.23 4.19
CA GLU A 457 -24.48 6.10 3.31
C GLU A 457 -23.56 6.24 2.10
N ASP A 458 -22.55 5.38 2.04
CA ASP A 458 -21.74 5.25 0.84
C ASP A 458 -22.69 4.86 -0.29
N ASP A 459 -22.90 5.81 -1.18
CA ASP A 459 -23.64 5.61 -2.41
C ASP A 459 -23.10 4.35 -3.11
N ASN A 460 -23.88 3.27 -3.05
CA ASN A 460 -23.65 2.04 -3.80
C ASN A 460 -23.83 2.29 -5.32
N GLY A 461 -23.48 3.51 -5.77
CA GLY A 461 -23.53 3.96 -7.14
C GLY A 461 -22.54 3.19 -8.01
N ASP A 462 -23.08 2.28 -8.74
CA ASP A 462 -22.67 1.76 -10.05
C ASP A 462 -21.18 1.56 -10.33
N PHE A 463 -20.71 0.35 -10.01
CA PHE A 463 -19.67 -0.31 -10.81
C PHE A 463 -20.30 -1.57 -11.44
N ARG A 464 -21.09 -1.40 -12.50
CA ARG A 464 -21.44 -2.44 -13.46
C ARG A 464 -20.61 -2.24 -14.74
#